data_c63eaa5a6159e7bf4e54f261a12312dd
#
_entry.id   c63eaa5a6159e7bf4e54f261a12312dd
#
_cell.length_a   1.000
_cell.length_b   1.000
_cell.length_c   1.000
_cell.angle_alpha   90.00
_cell.angle_beta   90.00
_cell.angle_gamma   90.00
#
_symmetry.space_group_name_H-M   'P 1'
#
loop_
_entity.id
_entity.type
_entity.pdbx_description
1 polymer ?
#
loop_
_entity_poly.entity_id
_entity_poly.type
_entity_poly.pdbx_seq_one_letter_code
_entity_poly.pdbx_strand_id
1 'polypeptide(L)'
;MKLGLIGKNIQSSQAPDIHKRLGNLFKIPVNYQIFDLKENDKNYFSDQVFRLKDRGFTGVNITFPFKEEVLKYADVINESSLMIKSSNTLIFKTDIIAENTDYTGFLRSYEFHFGKIKPKKTLVLGGGGVGRSITFALGSLEVEHIYLYETDKVKGNILIQDLELFKINCTLIDYNQLKKIISEVHGIVNCTPLGHYDFPGCPLGEFMPSNDHWIFDAVYTPAKTTLLKKGEKVGAKIISGIDLFIFQALDAFLLFSTQRIDKNEISKHIQFLREYYFKVLFK
;
A
#
# COMPACT_ATOMS: atom_id res chain seq x y z
N MET A 1 -0.79 23.04 -4.37
CA MET A 1 -1.79 22.20 -3.67
C MET A 1 -1.51 22.19 -2.18
N LYS A 2 -2.54 22.23 -1.34
CA LYS A 2 -2.43 21.94 0.11
C LYS A 2 -2.83 20.49 0.36
N LEU A 3 -1.91 19.68 0.84
CA LEU A 3 -2.09 18.26 1.05
C LEU A 3 -1.73 17.86 2.47
N GLY A 4 -2.15 16.70 2.91
CA GLY A 4 -1.78 16.20 4.23
C GLY A 4 -1.80 14.68 4.34
N LEU A 5 -1.27 14.19 5.47
CA LEU A 5 -1.37 12.80 5.91
C LEU A 5 -2.04 12.77 7.28
N ILE A 6 -3.08 11.98 7.44
CA ILE A 6 -3.75 11.73 8.73
C ILE A 6 -3.49 10.28 9.15
N GLY A 7 -3.03 10.09 10.39
CA GLY A 7 -2.76 8.76 10.94
C GLY A 7 -2.27 8.82 12.39
N LYS A 8 -1.78 7.71 12.90
CA LYS A 8 -1.12 7.60 14.22
C LYS A 8 0.33 7.19 14.07
N ASN A 9 1.21 7.80 14.88
CA ASN A 9 2.66 7.53 14.91
C ASN A 9 3.33 7.72 13.54
N ILE A 10 3.01 8.83 12.86
CA ILE A 10 3.37 9.07 11.46
C ILE A 10 4.42 10.19 11.26
N GLN A 11 5.05 10.66 12.32
CA GLN A 11 6.03 11.76 12.25
C GLN A 11 7.23 11.47 11.34
N SER A 12 7.63 10.20 11.23
CA SER A 12 8.73 9.75 10.37
C SER A 12 8.34 9.48 8.91
N SER A 13 7.06 9.72 8.54
CA SER A 13 6.54 9.42 7.21
C SER A 13 7.25 10.19 6.10
N GLN A 14 7.60 9.50 5.02
CA GLN A 14 8.20 10.08 3.81
C GLN A 14 7.16 10.68 2.84
N ALA A 15 5.87 10.66 3.17
CA ALA A 15 4.82 11.22 2.33
C ALA A 15 5.01 12.72 2.02
N PRO A 16 5.44 13.58 2.97
CA PRO A 16 5.75 14.97 2.65
C PRO A 16 6.87 15.15 1.63
N ASP A 17 7.93 14.33 1.71
CA ASP A 17 9.07 14.41 0.80
C ASP A 17 8.67 14.02 -0.62
N ILE A 18 8.01 12.86 -0.79
CA ILE A 18 7.63 12.40 -2.12
C ILE A 18 6.63 13.33 -2.81
N HIS A 19 5.61 13.83 -2.11
CA HIS A 19 4.65 14.75 -2.72
C HIS A 19 5.26 16.10 -3.09
N LYS A 20 6.20 16.62 -2.29
CA LYS A 20 6.97 17.83 -2.66
C LYS A 20 7.86 17.58 -3.88
N ARG A 21 8.51 16.41 -3.97
CA ARG A 21 9.31 16.03 -5.14
C ARG A 21 8.46 15.93 -6.41
N LEU A 22 7.32 15.25 -6.32
CA LEU A 22 6.35 15.19 -7.43
C LEU A 22 5.90 16.61 -7.83
N GLY A 23 5.63 17.46 -6.85
CA GLY A 23 5.32 18.87 -7.10
C GLY A 23 6.42 19.60 -7.88
N ASN A 24 7.69 19.39 -7.50
CA ASN A 24 8.83 19.99 -8.21
C ASN A 24 8.98 19.42 -9.62
N LEU A 25 8.85 18.09 -9.80
CA LEU A 25 8.98 17.43 -11.10
C LEU A 25 7.91 17.91 -12.09
N PHE A 26 6.66 18.07 -11.63
CA PHE A 26 5.54 18.51 -12.46
C PHE A 26 5.26 20.02 -12.38
N LYS A 27 6.12 20.80 -11.72
CA LYS A 27 6.01 22.26 -11.57
C LYS A 27 4.70 22.71 -10.91
N ILE A 28 4.20 21.91 -9.95
CA ILE A 28 3.00 22.17 -9.17
C ILE A 28 3.40 22.40 -7.72
N PRO A 29 3.30 23.62 -7.16
CA PRO A 29 3.67 23.89 -5.77
C PRO A 29 2.85 23.05 -4.79
N VAL A 30 3.54 22.34 -3.87
CA VAL A 30 2.94 21.47 -2.85
C VAL A 30 3.32 21.92 -1.45
N ASN A 31 2.30 22.17 -0.63
CA ASN A 31 2.43 22.27 0.83
C ASN A 31 1.81 21.02 1.44
N TYR A 32 2.64 20.15 2.04
CA TYR A 32 2.20 18.89 2.63
C TYR A 32 2.43 18.89 4.13
N GLN A 33 1.39 18.56 4.93
CA GLN A 33 1.39 18.60 6.38
C GLN A 33 1.07 17.21 6.97
N ILE A 34 1.65 16.90 8.13
CA ILE A 34 1.36 15.68 8.90
C ILE A 34 0.38 16.02 10.02
N PHE A 35 -0.66 15.23 10.15
CA PHE A 35 -1.66 15.28 11.21
C PHE A 35 -1.62 13.97 11.99
N ASP A 36 -0.71 13.92 12.97
CA ASP A 36 -0.49 12.75 13.83
C ASP A 36 -1.47 12.79 15.00
N LEU A 37 -2.48 11.92 14.95
CA LEU A 37 -3.59 11.91 15.90
C LEU A 37 -3.25 11.07 17.13
N LYS A 38 -3.54 11.61 18.33
CA LYS A 38 -3.35 10.91 19.61
C LYS A 38 -4.59 10.08 19.99
N GLU A 39 -4.41 9.08 20.85
CA GLU A 39 -5.39 8.01 21.10
C GLU A 39 -6.74 8.43 21.72
N ASN A 40 -6.86 9.61 22.33
CA ASN A 40 -7.93 9.91 23.29
C ASN A 40 -9.13 10.65 22.72
N ASP A 41 -9.25 10.83 21.40
CA ASP A 41 -10.34 11.63 20.85
C ASP A 41 -11.06 10.88 19.70
N LYS A 42 -12.21 10.24 20.05
CA LYS A 42 -12.99 9.45 19.07
C LYS A 42 -13.57 10.30 17.93
N ASN A 43 -13.82 11.58 18.18
CA ASN A 43 -14.36 12.50 17.17
C ASN A 43 -13.25 13.27 16.43
N TYR A 44 -12.01 13.18 16.90
CA TYR A 44 -10.92 13.99 16.40
C TYR A 44 -10.55 13.67 14.93
N PHE A 45 -10.72 12.42 14.50
CA PHE A 45 -10.46 12.05 13.12
C PHE A 45 -11.49 12.69 12.16
N SER A 46 -12.79 12.56 12.44
CA SER A 46 -13.85 13.17 11.62
C SER A 46 -13.72 14.69 11.58
N ASP A 47 -13.55 15.32 12.75
CA ASP A 47 -13.36 16.76 12.86
C ASP A 47 -12.15 17.23 12.07
N GLN A 48 -11.06 16.45 12.08
CA GLN A 48 -9.87 16.77 11.32
C GLN A 48 -10.12 16.70 9.80
N VAL A 49 -10.87 15.70 9.31
CA VAL A 49 -11.23 15.58 7.89
C VAL A 49 -12.01 16.81 7.42
N PHE A 50 -13.09 17.17 8.11
CA PHE A 50 -13.94 18.32 7.74
C PHE A 50 -13.19 19.65 7.88
N ARG A 51 -12.44 19.84 8.97
CA ARG A 51 -11.62 21.04 9.19
C ARG A 51 -10.60 21.26 8.06
N LEU A 52 -10.00 20.19 7.53
CA LEU A 52 -9.03 20.32 6.45
C LEU A 52 -9.71 20.70 5.14
N LYS A 53 -10.89 20.15 4.83
CA LYS A 53 -11.71 20.59 3.69
C LYS A 53 -12.01 22.08 3.80
N ASP A 54 -12.50 22.55 4.96
CA ASP A 54 -12.86 23.95 5.20
C ASP A 54 -11.65 24.91 5.10
N ARG A 55 -10.46 24.43 5.47
CA ARG A 55 -9.19 25.18 5.33
C ARG A 55 -8.62 25.19 3.91
N GLY A 56 -9.34 24.66 2.93
CA GLY A 56 -8.98 24.65 1.53
C GLY A 56 -7.83 23.70 1.19
N PHE A 57 -7.73 22.57 1.90
CA PHE A 57 -6.88 21.46 1.44
C PHE A 57 -7.47 20.88 0.17
N THR A 58 -6.60 20.46 -0.75
CA THR A 58 -6.99 19.80 -2.00
C THR A 58 -7.34 18.33 -1.74
N GLY A 59 -6.73 17.74 -0.72
CA GLY A 59 -6.98 16.37 -0.30
C GLY A 59 -5.97 15.92 0.75
N VAL A 60 -6.18 14.71 1.26
CA VAL A 60 -5.32 14.10 2.27
C VAL A 60 -5.13 12.60 2.01
N ASN A 61 -3.94 12.11 2.33
CA ASN A 61 -3.73 10.68 2.47
C ASN A 61 -4.14 10.22 3.88
N ILE A 62 -4.62 9.00 3.97
CA ILE A 62 -5.06 8.37 5.21
C ILE A 62 -4.22 7.11 5.44
N THR A 63 -3.73 6.94 6.67
CA THR A 63 -2.99 5.74 7.05
C THR A 63 -3.54 5.14 8.34
N PHE A 64 -2.85 4.12 8.86
CA PHE A 64 -3.24 3.42 10.07
C PHE A 64 -3.60 4.37 11.22
N PRO A 65 -4.69 4.11 11.94
CA PRO A 65 -5.64 3.00 11.80
C PRO A 65 -6.91 3.36 10.99
N PHE A 66 -6.99 4.50 10.32
CA PHE A 66 -8.21 5.14 9.85
C PHE A 66 -8.68 4.74 8.45
N LYS A 67 -7.97 3.85 7.74
CA LYS A 67 -8.26 3.51 6.34
C LYS A 67 -9.65 2.90 6.08
N GLU A 68 -10.20 2.16 7.04
CA GLU A 68 -11.56 1.61 6.96
C GLU A 68 -12.60 2.62 7.45
N GLU A 69 -12.28 3.31 8.55
CA GLU A 69 -13.18 4.29 9.16
C GLU A 69 -13.48 5.48 8.26
N VAL A 70 -12.51 5.91 7.47
CA VAL A 70 -12.59 7.12 6.63
C VAL A 70 -13.73 7.06 5.61
N LEU A 71 -14.15 5.88 5.20
CA LEU A 71 -15.26 5.71 4.25
C LEU A 71 -16.59 6.30 4.77
N LYS A 72 -16.77 6.38 6.08
CA LYS A 72 -17.97 6.98 6.72
C LYS A 72 -18.08 8.48 6.49
N TYR A 73 -17.01 9.13 6.10
CA TYR A 73 -16.91 10.59 5.94
C TYR A 73 -16.74 11.01 4.49
N ALA A 74 -16.84 10.07 3.54
CA ALA A 74 -16.83 10.35 2.13
C ALA A 74 -18.25 10.49 1.59
N ASP A 75 -18.49 11.50 0.77
CA ASP A 75 -19.76 11.69 0.05
C ASP A 75 -19.83 10.75 -1.16
N VAL A 76 -18.67 10.47 -1.78
CA VAL A 76 -18.52 9.55 -2.92
C VAL A 76 -17.40 8.56 -2.62
N ILE A 77 -17.69 7.27 -2.72
CA ILE A 77 -16.71 6.21 -2.58
C ILE A 77 -16.47 5.61 -3.97
N ASN A 78 -15.23 5.69 -4.46
CA ASN A 78 -14.85 5.08 -5.72
C ASN A 78 -15.01 3.55 -5.66
N GLU A 79 -15.21 2.93 -6.82
CA GLU A 79 -15.47 1.49 -6.97
C GLU A 79 -14.41 0.63 -6.26
N SER A 80 -13.12 0.94 -6.42
CA SER A 80 -12.04 0.22 -5.77
C SER A 80 -12.09 0.35 -4.24
N SER A 81 -12.34 1.55 -3.71
CA SER A 81 -12.46 1.78 -2.27
C SER A 81 -13.68 1.10 -1.68
N LEU A 82 -14.80 1.06 -2.42
CA LEU A 82 -16.01 0.36 -2.03
C LEU A 82 -15.80 -1.15 -1.99
N MET A 83 -15.22 -1.71 -3.04
CA MET A 83 -14.86 -3.13 -3.15
C MET A 83 -13.94 -3.56 -2.01
N ILE A 84 -12.88 -2.79 -1.75
CA ILE A 84 -11.87 -3.09 -0.74
C ILE A 84 -12.38 -2.79 0.67
N LYS A 85 -13.40 -1.96 0.83
CA LYS A 85 -13.89 -1.39 2.09
C LYS A 85 -12.80 -0.64 2.87
N SER A 86 -11.93 0.06 2.14
CA SER A 86 -10.81 0.82 2.70
C SER A 86 -10.37 1.91 1.74
N SER A 87 -9.93 3.05 2.26
CA SER A 87 -9.37 4.16 1.49
C SER A 87 -8.10 4.68 2.16
N ASN A 88 -7.12 5.06 1.36
CA ASN A 88 -5.92 5.75 1.81
C ASN A 88 -5.81 7.18 1.26
N THR A 89 -6.84 7.66 0.54
CA THR A 89 -6.80 8.97 -0.13
C THR A 89 -8.19 9.60 -0.14
N LEU A 90 -8.33 10.81 0.38
CA LEU A 90 -9.51 11.65 0.25
C LEU A 90 -9.20 12.85 -0.62
N ILE A 91 -10.06 13.10 -1.62
CA ILE A 91 -9.99 14.27 -2.50
C ILE A 91 -11.09 15.24 -2.08
N PHE A 92 -10.73 16.48 -1.80
CA PHE A 92 -11.67 17.53 -1.42
C PHE A 92 -12.03 18.38 -2.63
N LYS A 93 -13.27 18.20 -3.09
CA LYS A 93 -13.95 19.03 -4.08
C LYS A 93 -15.23 19.58 -3.45
N THR A 94 -16.30 19.80 -4.21
CA THR A 94 -17.65 19.98 -3.65
C THR A 94 -17.94 18.82 -2.70
N ASP A 95 -17.72 17.61 -3.18
CA ASP A 95 -17.83 16.35 -2.43
C ASP A 95 -16.47 15.89 -1.88
N ILE A 96 -16.49 15.09 -0.84
CA ILE A 96 -15.35 14.32 -0.34
C ILE A 96 -15.35 12.98 -1.06
N ILE A 97 -14.31 12.72 -1.86
CA ILE A 97 -14.21 11.50 -2.67
C ILE A 97 -13.15 10.60 -2.06
N ALA A 98 -13.51 9.34 -1.77
CA ALA A 98 -12.60 8.33 -1.25
C ALA A 98 -12.04 7.44 -2.36
N GLU A 99 -10.71 7.30 -2.38
CA GLU A 99 -9.93 6.49 -3.33
C GLU A 99 -8.95 5.58 -2.60
N ASN A 100 -8.56 4.47 -3.24
CA ASN A 100 -7.55 3.56 -2.69
C ASN A 100 -6.34 3.45 -3.63
N THR A 101 -5.32 4.26 -3.36
CA THR A 101 -4.10 4.27 -4.16
C THR A 101 -3.07 3.21 -3.74
N ASP A 102 -3.25 2.51 -2.62
CA ASP A 102 -2.46 1.30 -2.33
C ASP A 102 -2.79 0.20 -3.33
N TYR A 103 -4.08 0.05 -3.68
CA TYR A 103 -4.54 -0.89 -4.69
C TYR A 103 -3.97 -0.57 -6.08
N THR A 104 -4.18 0.64 -6.57
CA THR A 104 -3.68 1.04 -7.90
C THR A 104 -2.16 1.07 -7.95
N GLY A 105 -1.51 1.52 -6.87
CA GLY A 105 -0.06 1.55 -6.74
C GLY A 105 0.56 0.15 -6.78
N PHE A 106 -0.07 -0.85 -6.16
CA PHE A 106 0.41 -2.23 -6.26
C PHE A 106 0.22 -2.80 -7.67
N LEU A 107 -0.93 -2.58 -8.31
CA LEU A 107 -1.16 -2.99 -9.70
C LEU A 107 -0.06 -2.46 -10.61
N ARG A 108 0.26 -1.16 -10.52
CA ARG A 108 1.32 -0.52 -11.30
C ARG A 108 2.72 -1.04 -10.95
N SER A 109 2.99 -1.29 -9.66
CA SER A 109 4.26 -1.88 -9.22
C SER A 109 4.44 -3.27 -9.81
N TYR A 110 3.38 -4.08 -9.78
CA TYR A 110 3.41 -5.43 -10.35
C TYR A 110 3.61 -5.40 -11.87
N GLU A 111 2.82 -4.58 -12.57
CA GLU A 111 2.94 -4.42 -14.03
C GLU A 111 4.32 -3.89 -14.46
N PHE A 112 4.91 -2.99 -13.69
CA PHE A 112 6.25 -2.46 -13.94
C PHE A 112 7.33 -3.55 -13.93
N HIS A 113 7.22 -4.55 -13.03
CA HIS A 113 8.21 -5.64 -12.91
C HIS A 113 7.92 -6.86 -13.78
N PHE A 114 6.64 -7.15 -14.02
CA PHE A 114 6.20 -8.41 -14.63
C PHE A 114 5.36 -8.24 -15.90
N GLY A 115 4.99 -7.01 -16.25
CA GLY A 115 4.08 -6.75 -17.36
C GLY A 115 2.73 -7.46 -17.15
N LYS A 116 2.33 -8.28 -18.11
CA LYS A 116 1.04 -9.02 -18.09
C LYS A 116 1.15 -10.43 -17.51
N ILE A 117 2.27 -10.80 -16.88
CA ILE A 117 2.43 -12.13 -16.26
C ILE A 117 1.50 -12.19 -15.04
N LYS A 118 0.67 -13.25 -14.93
CA LYS A 118 -0.24 -13.45 -13.81
C LYS A 118 0.52 -13.89 -12.55
N PRO A 119 0.07 -13.48 -11.33
CA PRO A 119 0.76 -13.78 -10.07
C PRO A 119 0.83 -15.27 -9.71
N LYS A 120 -0.07 -16.12 -10.29
CA LYS A 120 -0.26 -17.52 -9.94
C LYS A 120 -0.65 -17.69 -8.46
N LYS A 121 -0.30 -18.83 -7.82
CA LYS A 121 -0.54 -19.04 -6.39
C LYS A 121 0.35 -18.13 -5.55
N THR A 122 -0.23 -17.43 -4.59
CA THR A 122 0.47 -16.39 -3.82
C THR A 122 0.19 -16.53 -2.33
N LEU A 123 1.23 -16.49 -1.51
CA LEU A 123 1.16 -16.37 -0.06
C LEU A 123 1.12 -14.89 0.31
N VAL A 124 0.10 -14.47 1.05
CA VAL A 124 -0.01 -13.12 1.62
C VAL A 124 0.10 -13.22 3.14
N LEU A 125 1.02 -12.46 3.70
CA LEU A 125 1.30 -12.37 5.13
C LEU A 125 0.75 -11.03 5.64
N GLY A 126 -0.34 -11.09 6.44
CA GLY A 126 -1.05 -9.93 6.98
C GLY A 126 -2.24 -9.47 6.15
N GLY A 127 -3.43 -9.43 6.77
CA GLY A 127 -4.71 -9.00 6.20
C GLY A 127 -5.17 -7.60 6.64
N GLY A 128 -4.24 -6.75 7.11
CA GLY A 128 -4.52 -5.35 7.47
C GLY A 128 -4.87 -4.46 6.29
N GLY A 129 -4.98 -3.14 6.51
CA GLY A 129 -5.41 -2.20 5.46
C GLY A 129 -4.62 -2.31 4.14
N VAL A 130 -3.29 -2.44 4.21
CA VAL A 130 -2.44 -2.67 3.03
C VAL A 130 -2.66 -4.08 2.47
N GLY A 131 -2.66 -5.11 3.33
CA GLY A 131 -2.89 -6.50 2.90
C GLY A 131 -4.23 -6.68 2.21
N ARG A 132 -5.26 -6.02 2.73
CA ARG A 132 -6.59 -5.97 2.12
C ARG A 132 -6.54 -5.37 0.71
N SER A 133 -5.91 -4.20 0.54
CA SER A 133 -5.75 -3.57 -0.77
C SER A 133 -4.99 -4.47 -1.76
N ILE A 134 -3.94 -5.13 -1.29
CA ILE A 134 -3.10 -5.99 -2.14
C ILE A 134 -3.79 -7.31 -2.50
N THR A 135 -4.57 -7.94 -1.61
CA THR A 135 -5.33 -9.15 -1.95
C THR A 135 -6.35 -8.89 -3.04
N PHE A 136 -7.06 -7.75 -2.99
CA PHE A 136 -7.96 -7.35 -4.06
C PHE A 136 -7.21 -7.03 -5.37
N ALA A 137 -6.04 -6.37 -5.28
CA ALA A 137 -5.21 -6.11 -6.46
C ALA A 137 -4.69 -7.41 -7.10
N LEU A 138 -4.30 -8.39 -6.31
CA LEU A 138 -3.95 -9.73 -6.80
C LEU A 138 -5.13 -10.40 -7.52
N GLY A 139 -6.36 -10.24 -7.00
CA GLY A 139 -7.57 -10.69 -7.67
C GLY A 139 -7.74 -10.07 -9.05
N SER A 140 -7.52 -8.76 -9.17
CA SER A 140 -7.60 -8.03 -10.46
C SER A 140 -6.48 -8.40 -11.42
N LEU A 141 -5.34 -8.89 -10.91
CA LEU A 141 -4.26 -9.48 -11.70
C LEU A 141 -4.51 -10.97 -12.05
N GLU A 142 -5.71 -11.46 -11.78
CA GLU A 142 -6.11 -12.84 -12.02
C GLU A 142 -5.21 -13.87 -11.31
N VAL A 143 -4.94 -13.63 -10.00
CA VAL A 143 -4.25 -14.60 -9.16
C VAL A 143 -4.99 -15.94 -9.17
N GLU A 144 -4.26 -17.05 -9.24
CA GLU A 144 -4.86 -18.38 -9.25
C GLU A 144 -5.48 -18.74 -7.89
N HIS A 145 -4.74 -18.47 -6.82
CA HIS A 145 -5.16 -18.70 -5.43
C HIS A 145 -4.32 -17.88 -4.44
N ILE A 146 -4.95 -17.35 -3.40
CA ILE A 146 -4.30 -16.65 -2.30
C ILE A 146 -4.30 -17.55 -1.07
N TYR A 147 -3.13 -17.78 -0.47
CA TYR A 147 -3.01 -18.31 0.87
C TYR A 147 -2.76 -17.14 1.82
N LEU A 148 -3.71 -16.87 2.71
CA LEU A 148 -3.64 -15.75 3.65
C LEU A 148 -3.17 -16.26 5.02
N TYR A 149 -2.06 -15.75 5.53
CA TYR A 149 -1.67 -15.89 6.92
C TYR A 149 -1.99 -14.60 7.67
N GLU A 150 -2.96 -14.67 8.58
CA GLU A 150 -3.36 -13.57 9.46
C GLU A 150 -3.47 -14.10 10.89
N THR A 151 -2.85 -13.40 11.84
CA THR A 151 -2.85 -13.78 13.25
C THR A 151 -4.21 -13.54 13.91
N ASP A 152 -4.89 -12.47 13.51
CA ASP A 152 -6.30 -12.23 13.89
C ASP A 152 -7.22 -13.02 12.95
N LYS A 153 -7.67 -14.19 13.45
CA LYS A 153 -8.53 -15.08 12.67
C LYS A 153 -9.87 -14.49 12.29
N VAL A 154 -10.43 -13.61 13.14
CA VAL A 154 -11.69 -12.92 12.84
C VAL A 154 -11.50 -12.00 11.66
N LYS A 155 -10.46 -11.19 11.67
CA LYS A 155 -10.11 -10.28 10.58
C LYS A 155 -9.78 -11.04 9.30
N GLY A 156 -9.03 -12.15 9.39
CA GLY A 156 -8.72 -13.01 8.26
C GLY A 156 -9.97 -13.57 7.60
N ASN A 157 -10.91 -14.10 8.39
CA ASN A 157 -12.18 -14.65 7.88
C ASN A 157 -13.06 -13.59 7.24
N ILE A 158 -13.16 -12.38 7.81
CA ILE A 158 -13.89 -11.27 7.21
C ILE A 158 -13.30 -10.92 5.83
N LEU A 159 -11.97 -10.85 5.71
CA LEU A 159 -11.32 -10.57 4.44
C LEU A 159 -11.62 -11.66 3.40
N ILE A 160 -11.60 -12.95 3.78
CA ILE A 160 -11.95 -14.06 2.88
C ILE A 160 -13.37 -13.94 2.38
N GLN A 161 -14.34 -13.72 3.29
CA GLN A 161 -15.75 -13.54 2.90
C GLN A 161 -15.92 -12.38 1.92
N ASP A 162 -15.21 -11.27 2.11
CA ASP A 162 -15.24 -10.14 1.18
C ASP A 162 -14.62 -10.51 -0.19
N LEU A 163 -13.52 -11.26 -0.22
CA LEU A 163 -12.88 -11.72 -1.46
C LEU A 163 -13.77 -12.70 -2.25
N GLU A 164 -14.50 -13.58 -1.56
CA GLU A 164 -15.43 -14.52 -2.15
C GLU A 164 -16.55 -13.83 -2.94
N LEU A 165 -17.03 -12.66 -2.47
CA LEU A 165 -18.04 -11.86 -3.20
C LEU A 165 -17.54 -11.45 -4.60
N PHE A 166 -16.24 -11.34 -4.78
CA PHE A 166 -15.59 -10.98 -6.05
C PHE A 166 -14.96 -12.19 -6.75
N LYS A 167 -15.28 -13.41 -6.31
CA LYS A 167 -14.76 -14.68 -6.87
C LYS A 167 -13.22 -14.78 -6.82
N ILE A 168 -12.60 -14.18 -5.83
CA ILE A 168 -11.17 -14.27 -5.58
C ILE A 168 -10.93 -15.43 -4.62
N ASN A 169 -10.26 -16.49 -5.10
CA ASN A 169 -9.99 -17.68 -4.32
C ASN A 169 -8.96 -17.39 -3.22
N CYS A 170 -9.36 -17.54 -1.95
CA CYS A 170 -8.49 -17.30 -0.80
C CYS A 170 -8.74 -18.34 0.30
N THR A 171 -7.65 -18.80 0.93
CA THR A 171 -7.69 -19.74 2.06
C THR A 171 -6.90 -19.17 3.22
N LEU A 172 -7.51 -19.11 4.43
CA LEU A 172 -6.80 -18.77 5.65
C LEU A 172 -5.96 -19.96 6.09
N ILE A 173 -4.68 -19.71 6.35
CA ILE A 173 -3.74 -20.75 6.79
C ILE A 173 -3.22 -20.47 8.20
N ASP A 174 -2.72 -21.52 8.85
CA ASP A 174 -2.04 -21.45 10.13
C ASP A 174 -0.52 -21.45 9.97
N TYR A 175 0.19 -21.04 11.03
CA TYR A 175 1.66 -20.96 11.01
C TYR A 175 2.33 -22.29 10.66
N ASN A 176 1.80 -23.41 11.16
CA ASN A 176 2.33 -24.76 10.88
C ASN A 176 2.22 -25.18 9.40
N GLN A 177 1.35 -24.52 8.63
CA GLN A 177 1.19 -24.78 7.19
C GLN A 177 2.16 -23.94 6.34
N LEU A 178 2.79 -22.90 6.89
CA LEU A 178 3.65 -21.97 6.14
C LEU A 178 4.75 -22.70 5.37
N LYS A 179 5.44 -23.66 6.01
CA LYS A 179 6.54 -24.41 5.38
C LYS A 179 6.09 -25.11 4.10
N LYS A 180 4.92 -25.76 4.14
CA LYS A 180 4.34 -26.46 2.99
C LYS A 180 3.91 -25.44 1.92
N ILE A 181 3.18 -24.41 2.32
CA ILE A 181 2.64 -23.40 1.39
C ILE A 181 3.75 -22.67 0.65
N ILE A 182 4.85 -22.28 1.32
CA ILE A 182 6.00 -21.64 0.69
C ILE A 182 6.54 -22.48 -0.48
N SER A 183 6.50 -23.82 -0.40
CA SER A 183 6.96 -24.67 -1.51
C SER A 183 5.95 -24.85 -2.64
N GLU A 184 4.70 -24.41 -2.46
CA GLU A 184 3.60 -24.58 -3.42
C GLU A 184 3.22 -23.28 -4.16
N VAL A 185 3.68 -22.13 -3.65
CA VAL A 185 3.35 -20.81 -4.21
C VAL A 185 4.43 -20.29 -5.16
N HIS A 186 4.05 -19.28 -5.94
CA HIS A 186 4.97 -18.57 -6.84
C HIS A 186 5.25 -17.14 -6.34
N GLY A 187 4.33 -16.60 -5.52
CA GLY A 187 4.46 -15.26 -4.96
C GLY A 187 4.46 -15.29 -3.43
N ILE A 188 5.28 -14.43 -2.83
CA ILE A 188 5.32 -14.18 -1.39
C ILE A 188 5.17 -12.68 -1.15
N VAL A 189 4.13 -12.31 -0.43
CA VAL A 189 3.72 -10.91 -0.22
C VAL A 189 3.70 -10.62 1.28
N ASN A 190 4.56 -9.70 1.74
CA ASN A 190 4.52 -9.21 3.11
C ASN A 190 3.71 -7.91 3.19
N CYS A 191 2.62 -7.96 3.94
CA CYS A 191 1.79 -6.80 4.31
C CYS A 191 1.76 -6.57 5.83
N THR A 192 2.62 -7.27 6.58
CA THR A 192 2.82 -7.05 8.01
C THR A 192 3.84 -5.92 8.23
N PRO A 193 3.93 -5.34 9.45
CA PRO A 193 4.99 -4.40 9.78
C PRO A 193 6.36 -5.08 10.02
N LEU A 194 6.44 -6.42 10.03
CA LEU A 194 7.70 -7.14 10.28
C LEU A 194 8.73 -6.84 9.19
N GLY A 195 9.90 -6.44 9.62
CA GLY A 195 10.99 -5.97 8.77
C GLY A 195 11.22 -4.45 8.88
N HIS A 196 10.25 -3.68 9.43
CA HIS A 196 10.44 -2.28 9.78
C HIS A 196 11.41 -2.13 10.97
N TYR A 197 12.05 -0.98 11.11
CA TYR A 197 12.96 -0.72 12.24
C TYR A 197 12.30 -0.90 13.61
N ASP A 198 11.04 -0.47 13.75
CA ASP A 198 10.27 -0.60 14.99
C ASP A 198 9.72 -2.01 15.20
N PHE A 199 9.69 -2.83 14.16
CA PHE A 199 9.18 -4.21 14.16
C PHE A 199 10.21 -5.13 13.49
N PRO A 200 11.37 -5.33 14.09
CA PRO A 200 12.44 -6.13 13.48
C PRO A 200 12.02 -7.59 13.31
N GLY A 201 12.61 -8.25 12.31
CA GLY A 201 12.37 -9.65 12.04
C GLY A 201 12.09 -9.95 10.57
N CYS A 202 11.59 -11.15 10.32
CA CYS A 202 11.21 -11.61 9.00
C CYS A 202 9.83 -12.29 9.07
N PRO A 203 8.88 -11.93 8.22
CA PRO A 203 7.55 -12.54 8.27
C PRO A 203 7.52 -14.03 7.92
N LEU A 204 8.57 -14.54 7.27
CA LEU A 204 8.76 -15.97 7.03
C LEU A 204 9.47 -16.69 8.21
N GLY A 205 9.86 -15.98 9.28
CA GLY A 205 10.67 -16.57 10.34
C GLY A 205 12.00 -17.13 9.80
N GLU A 206 12.25 -18.42 10.07
CA GLU A 206 13.44 -19.15 9.59
C GLU A 206 13.31 -19.68 8.15
N PHE A 207 12.09 -19.74 7.59
CA PHE A 207 11.88 -20.29 6.26
C PHE A 207 12.54 -19.46 5.17
N MET A 208 12.98 -20.13 4.11
CA MET A 208 13.64 -19.51 2.97
C MET A 208 12.74 -19.57 1.74
N PRO A 209 12.67 -18.50 0.94
CA PRO A 209 12.12 -18.58 -0.41
C PRO A 209 13.03 -19.36 -1.35
N SER A 210 12.59 -19.60 -2.57
CA SER A 210 13.39 -20.15 -3.68
C SER A 210 13.57 -19.14 -4.81
N ASN A 211 14.39 -19.45 -5.79
CA ASN A 211 14.57 -18.64 -7.00
C ASN A 211 13.35 -18.58 -7.92
N ASP A 212 12.39 -19.51 -7.75
CA ASP A 212 11.15 -19.53 -8.52
C ASP A 212 10.10 -18.53 -7.99
N HIS A 213 10.34 -17.95 -6.81
CA HIS A 213 9.44 -16.97 -6.23
C HIS A 213 9.64 -15.57 -6.82
N TRP A 214 8.54 -14.81 -6.89
CA TRP A 214 8.57 -13.37 -6.79
C TRP A 214 8.17 -12.96 -5.37
N ILE A 215 8.78 -11.89 -4.88
CA ILE A 215 8.62 -11.45 -3.49
C ILE A 215 8.26 -9.97 -3.49
N PHE A 216 7.20 -9.61 -2.80
CA PHE A 216 6.85 -8.24 -2.48
C PHE A 216 6.91 -8.01 -0.97
N ASP A 217 7.48 -6.89 -0.56
CA ASP A 217 7.46 -6.44 0.83
C ASP A 217 6.90 -5.02 0.91
N ALA A 218 5.76 -4.84 1.61
CA ALA A 218 5.17 -3.51 1.79
C ALA A 218 6.03 -2.58 2.68
N VAL A 219 6.91 -3.14 3.49
CA VAL A 219 7.86 -2.36 4.28
C VAL A 219 8.91 -1.75 3.35
N TYR A 220 9.09 -0.42 3.45
CA TYR A 220 10.07 0.33 2.66
C TYR A 220 11.14 1.02 3.52
N THR A 221 11.06 0.93 4.83
CA THR A 221 12.04 1.42 5.80
C THR A 221 12.44 0.32 6.79
N PRO A 222 13.60 -0.33 6.59
CA PRO A 222 14.66 -0.05 5.60
C PRO A 222 14.26 -0.44 4.17
N ALA A 223 14.93 0.14 3.18
CA ALA A 223 14.74 -0.19 1.76
C ALA A 223 14.97 -1.68 1.44
N LYS A 224 15.84 -2.35 2.19
CA LYS A 224 16.13 -3.78 2.10
C LYS A 224 15.83 -4.48 3.43
N THR A 225 14.63 -5.01 3.55
CA THR A 225 14.20 -5.82 4.69
C THR A 225 14.90 -7.18 4.72
N THR A 226 14.77 -7.90 5.85
CA THR A 226 15.31 -9.26 5.96
C THR A 226 14.64 -10.21 4.94
N LEU A 227 13.35 -10.03 4.64
CA LEU A 227 12.65 -10.81 3.62
C LEU A 227 13.25 -10.59 2.23
N LEU A 228 13.44 -9.33 1.83
CA LEU A 228 14.03 -9.00 0.53
C LEU A 228 15.46 -9.52 0.40
N LYS A 229 16.29 -9.40 1.47
CA LYS A 229 17.65 -9.97 1.50
C LYS A 229 17.65 -11.50 1.34
N LYS A 230 16.70 -12.21 1.96
CA LYS A 230 16.54 -13.66 1.75
C LYS A 230 16.20 -13.98 0.30
N GLY A 231 15.29 -13.21 -0.31
CA GLY A 231 14.92 -13.36 -1.71
C GLY A 231 16.09 -13.12 -2.66
N GLU A 232 16.82 -12.02 -2.49
CA GLU A 232 18.02 -11.69 -3.30
C GLU A 232 19.07 -12.82 -3.22
N LYS A 233 19.30 -13.38 -2.01
CA LYS A 233 20.29 -14.46 -1.80
C LYS A 233 19.98 -15.71 -2.62
N VAL A 234 18.72 -16.00 -2.90
CA VAL A 234 18.31 -17.16 -3.69
C VAL A 234 18.01 -16.82 -5.15
N GLY A 235 18.11 -15.57 -5.56
CA GLY A 235 17.82 -15.12 -6.93
C GLY A 235 16.34 -14.95 -7.24
N ALA A 236 15.49 -14.79 -6.23
CA ALA A 236 14.06 -14.48 -6.39
C ALA A 236 13.87 -13.09 -7.04
N LYS A 237 12.77 -12.91 -7.77
CA LYS A 237 12.40 -11.60 -8.31
C LYS A 237 11.79 -10.72 -7.20
N ILE A 238 12.25 -9.49 -7.08
CA ILE A 238 11.89 -8.60 -5.97
C ILE A 238 11.05 -7.42 -6.46
N ILE A 239 9.94 -7.17 -5.76
CA ILE A 239 9.23 -5.89 -5.76
C ILE A 239 9.40 -5.28 -4.36
N SER A 240 10.03 -4.13 -4.27
CA SER A 240 10.24 -3.44 -3.00
C SER A 240 9.02 -2.61 -2.60
N GLY A 241 8.83 -2.41 -1.30
CA GLY A 241 7.87 -1.44 -0.77
C GLY A 241 8.11 -0.01 -1.25
N ILE A 242 9.34 0.31 -1.70
CA ILE A 242 9.64 1.57 -2.37
C ILE A 242 8.83 1.72 -3.66
N ASP A 243 8.63 0.65 -4.42
CA ASP A 243 7.82 0.70 -5.64
C ASP A 243 6.36 1.03 -5.30
N LEU A 244 5.76 0.35 -4.32
CA LEU A 244 4.42 0.69 -3.84
C LEU A 244 4.36 2.13 -3.33
N PHE A 245 5.34 2.56 -2.52
CA PHE A 245 5.40 3.90 -1.98
C PHE A 245 5.41 4.97 -3.07
N ILE A 246 6.18 4.77 -4.15
CA ILE A 246 6.26 5.69 -5.28
C ILE A 246 4.95 5.69 -6.08
N PHE A 247 4.45 4.51 -6.49
CA PHE A 247 3.28 4.45 -7.37
C PHE A 247 2.00 4.92 -6.67
N GLN A 248 1.77 4.54 -5.39
CA GLN A 248 0.60 5.01 -4.65
C GLN A 248 0.64 6.54 -4.41
N ALA A 249 1.83 7.11 -4.14
CA ALA A 249 1.97 8.55 -3.97
C ALA A 249 1.78 9.31 -5.28
N LEU A 250 2.26 8.75 -6.38
CA LEU A 250 2.04 9.30 -7.71
C LEU A 250 0.56 9.28 -8.09
N ASP A 251 -0.14 8.16 -7.85
CA ASP A 251 -1.57 8.05 -8.13
C ASP A 251 -2.38 9.05 -7.28
N ALA A 252 -2.07 9.16 -5.99
CA ALA A 252 -2.68 10.17 -5.11
C ALA A 252 -2.39 11.59 -5.60
N PHE A 253 -1.15 11.89 -6.00
CA PHE A 253 -0.75 13.19 -6.53
C PHE A 253 -1.55 13.56 -7.79
N LEU A 254 -1.74 12.62 -8.71
CA LEU A 254 -2.55 12.80 -9.92
C LEU A 254 -4.01 13.08 -9.60
N LEU A 255 -4.58 12.39 -8.62
CA LEU A 255 -5.95 12.60 -8.14
C LEU A 255 -6.13 13.97 -7.48
N PHE A 256 -5.14 14.46 -6.74
CA PHE A 256 -5.14 15.78 -6.13
C PHE A 256 -4.93 16.90 -7.14
N SER A 257 -4.24 16.62 -8.25
CA SER A 257 -3.92 17.62 -9.26
C SER A 257 -5.14 17.94 -10.12
N THR A 258 -5.38 19.23 -10.35
CA THR A 258 -6.34 19.71 -11.36
C THR A 258 -5.72 19.78 -12.75
N GLN A 259 -4.40 19.66 -12.87
CA GLN A 259 -3.67 19.70 -14.13
C GLN A 259 -3.56 18.30 -14.73
N ARG A 260 -3.73 18.22 -16.05
CA ARG A 260 -3.50 16.98 -16.79
C ARG A 260 -2.00 16.76 -16.98
N ILE A 261 -1.46 15.70 -16.39
CA ILE A 261 -0.06 15.32 -16.50
C ILE A 261 0.06 14.20 -17.55
N ASP A 262 1.00 14.32 -18.48
CA ASP A 262 1.23 13.34 -19.53
C ASP A 262 1.83 12.05 -18.96
N LYS A 263 1.32 10.88 -19.40
CA LYS A 263 1.83 9.56 -18.97
C LYS A 263 3.29 9.34 -19.32
N ASN A 264 3.76 9.89 -20.46
CA ASN A 264 5.15 9.74 -20.86
C ASN A 264 6.08 10.57 -19.96
N GLU A 265 5.63 11.72 -19.48
CA GLU A 265 6.36 12.52 -18.51
C GLU A 265 6.48 11.79 -17.17
N ILE A 266 5.40 11.15 -16.71
CA ILE A 266 5.40 10.31 -15.52
C ILE A 266 6.44 9.20 -15.62
N SER A 267 6.46 8.45 -16.72
CA SER A 267 7.36 7.30 -16.91
C SER A 267 8.84 7.68 -16.84
N LYS A 268 9.20 8.88 -17.31
CA LYS A 268 10.58 9.39 -17.23
C LYS A 268 11.09 9.58 -15.79
N HIS A 269 10.18 9.86 -14.86
CA HIS A 269 10.55 10.19 -13.48
C HIS A 269 10.54 8.98 -12.53
N ILE A 270 9.90 7.87 -12.91
CA ILE A 270 9.79 6.69 -12.03
C ILE A 270 11.17 6.14 -11.66
N GLN A 271 12.04 5.92 -12.66
CA GLN A 271 13.36 5.37 -12.42
C GLN A 271 14.20 6.29 -11.52
N PHE A 272 14.16 7.60 -11.75
CA PHE A 272 14.82 8.61 -10.91
C PHE A 272 14.34 8.55 -9.45
N LEU A 273 13.01 8.47 -9.24
CA LEU A 273 12.43 8.37 -7.88
C LEU A 273 12.86 7.07 -7.19
N ARG A 274 12.88 5.95 -7.91
CA ARG A 274 13.34 4.65 -7.39
C ARG A 274 14.80 4.74 -6.92
N GLU A 275 15.70 5.21 -7.77
CA GLU A 275 17.13 5.36 -7.43
C GLU A 275 17.34 6.28 -6.23
N TYR A 276 16.60 7.39 -6.17
CA TYR A 276 16.65 8.32 -5.06
C TYR A 276 16.22 7.64 -3.75
N TYR A 277 15.04 7.01 -3.71
CA TYR A 277 14.52 6.42 -2.47
C TYR A 277 15.28 5.16 -2.04
N PHE A 278 15.75 4.36 -2.98
CA PHE A 278 16.67 3.27 -2.63
C PHE A 278 17.95 3.79 -1.96
N LYS A 279 18.50 4.91 -2.41
CA LYS A 279 19.69 5.52 -1.79
C LYS A 279 19.40 6.13 -0.41
N VAL A 280 18.30 6.85 -0.27
CA VAL A 280 17.95 7.59 0.95
C VAL A 280 17.47 6.66 2.06
N LEU A 281 16.73 5.61 1.72
CA LEU A 281 16.13 4.68 2.68
C LEU A 281 16.94 3.39 2.88
N PHE A 282 18.14 3.34 2.31
CA PHE A 282 19.06 2.19 2.42
C PHE A 282 19.76 2.12 3.79
N LYS A 283 19.67 3.15 4.63
CA LYS A 283 20.40 3.28 5.90
C LYS A 283 19.95 2.30 6.96
#